data_461d3ad53755731fdf1359ce853cfed6
#
_entry.id   461d3ad53755731fdf1359ce853cfed6
#
_cell.length_a   1.000
_cell.length_b   1.000
_cell.length_c   1.000
_cell.angle_alpha   90.00
_cell.angle_beta   90.00
_cell.angle_gamma   90.00
#
_symmetry.space_group_name_H-M   'P 1'
#
loop_
_entity.id
_entity.type
_entity.pdbx_description
1 polymer ?
#
loop_
_entity_poly.entity_id
_entity_poly.type
_entity_poly.pdbx_seq_one_letter_code
_entity_poly.pdbx_strand_id
1 'polypeptide(L)' 'MPPVTPVPDIDAFEERAAIIQYDGGVSRFEAEDLAAQAQGFRNASHYWQVLADYVINRRLG' A
#
# COMPACT_ATOMS: atom_id res chain seq x y z
N MET A 1 11.32 20.49 8.44
CA MET A 1 10.46 19.37 8.82
C MET A 1 10.94 18.11 8.13
N PRO A 2 11.21 17.06 8.87
CA PRO A 2 11.69 15.84 8.21
C PRO A 2 10.62 15.24 7.32
N PRO A 3 11.01 14.59 6.23
CA PRO A 3 10.04 13.92 5.39
C PRO A 3 9.35 12.81 6.18
N VAL A 4 8.03 12.77 6.07
CA VAL A 4 7.25 11.74 6.76
C VAL A 4 7.11 10.54 5.81
N THR A 5 7.65 9.39 6.24
CA THR A 5 7.42 8.16 5.50
C THR A 5 5.96 7.77 5.66
N PRO A 6 5.24 7.49 4.55
CA PRO A 6 3.85 7.07 4.66
C PRO A 6 3.73 5.82 5.54
N VAL A 7 2.73 5.82 6.41
CA VAL A 7 2.42 4.65 7.22
C VAL A 7 1.43 3.80 6.42
N PRO A 8 1.76 2.52 6.18
CA PRO A 8 0.83 1.66 5.42
C PRO A 8 -0.50 1.49 6.17
N ASP A 9 -1.59 1.79 5.47
CA ASP A 9 -2.94 1.60 5.97
C ASP A 9 -3.56 0.44 5.19
N ILE A 10 -3.55 -0.74 5.79
CA ILE A 10 -3.96 -1.96 5.09
C ILE A 10 -5.44 -1.96 4.76
N ASP A 11 -6.29 -1.40 5.61
CA ASP A 11 -7.73 -1.36 5.36
C ASP A 11 -8.03 -0.44 4.17
N ALA A 12 -7.41 0.73 4.14
CA ALA A 12 -7.57 1.67 3.03
C ALA A 12 -7.00 1.09 1.74
N PHE A 13 -5.87 0.37 1.82
CA PHE A 13 -5.26 -0.28 0.67
C PHE A 13 -6.20 -1.33 0.07
N GLU A 14 -6.73 -2.21 0.91
CA GLU A 14 -7.63 -3.27 0.48
C GLU A 14 -8.91 -2.70 -0.15
N GLU A 15 -9.49 -1.71 0.48
CA GLU A 15 -10.70 -1.06 -0.01
C GLU A 15 -10.43 -0.38 -1.35
N ARG A 16 -9.34 0.35 -1.47
CA ARG A 16 -8.98 1.06 -2.69
C ARG A 16 -8.71 0.07 -3.82
N ALA A 17 -7.97 -1.00 -3.54
CA ALA A 17 -7.69 -2.02 -4.54
C ALA A 17 -8.97 -2.67 -5.06
N ALA A 18 -9.91 -2.96 -4.16
CA ALA A 18 -11.19 -3.53 -4.54
C ALA A 18 -11.98 -2.60 -5.46
N ILE A 19 -12.02 -1.31 -5.12
CA ILE A 19 -12.74 -0.31 -5.92
C ILE A 19 -12.10 -0.17 -7.30
N ILE A 20 -10.78 -0.08 -7.36
CA ILE A 20 -10.06 0.05 -8.63
C ILE A 20 -10.30 -1.17 -9.51
N GLN A 21 -10.24 -2.35 -8.93
CA GLN A 21 -10.46 -3.59 -9.67
C GLN A 21 -11.89 -3.66 -10.22
N TYR A 22 -12.86 -3.30 -9.40
CA TYR A 22 -14.26 -3.38 -9.78
C TYR A 22 -14.61 -2.34 -10.83
N ASP A 23 -14.26 -1.07 -10.59
CA ASP A 23 -14.65 0.03 -11.48
C ASP A 23 -13.76 0.10 -12.72
N GLY A 24 -12.48 -0.21 -12.59
CA GLY A 24 -11.51 -0.06 -13.68
C GLY A 24 -11.38 -1.27 -14.57
N GLY A 25 -11.92 -2.41 -14.18
CA GLY A 25 -11.80 -3.65 -14.96
C GLY A 25 -10.37 -4.15 -15.09
N VAL A 26 -9.49 -3.73 -14.19
CA VAL A 26 -8.09 -4.18 -14.19
C VAL A 26 -7.93 -5.41 -13.30
N SER A 27 -6.79 -6.10 -13.44
CA SER A 27 -6.50 -7.24 -12.60
C SER A 27 -6.28 -6.80 -11.16
N ARG A 28 -6.42 -7.74 -10.22
CA ARG A 28 -6.13 -7.46 -8.81
C ARG A 28 -4.69 -6.99 -8.62
N PHE A 29 -3.78 -7.58 -9.36
CA PHE A 29 -2.36 -7.23 -9.30
C PHE A 29 -2.15 -5.75 -9.64
N GLU A 30 -2.76 -5.31 -10.74
CA GLU A 30 -2.65 -3.91 -11.19
C GLU A 30 -3.38 -2.97 -10.22
N ALA A 31 -4.52 -3.40 -9.71
CA ALA A 31 -5.28 -2.62 -8.75
C ALA A 31 -4.47 -2.38 -7.47
N GLU A 32 -3.72 -3.37 -7.02
CA GLU A 32 -2.88 -3.22 -5.84
C GLU A 32 -1.74 -2.25 -6.07
N ASP A 33 -1.13 -2.26 -7.27
CA ASP A 33 -0.12 -1.26 -7.61
C ASP A 33 -0.68 0.16 -7.53
N LEU A 34 -1.86 0.37 -8.09
CA LEU A 34 -2.50 1.68 -8.09
C LEU A 34 -2.91 2.10 -6.68
N ALA A 35 -3.39 1.16 -5.87
CA ALA A 35 -3.74 1.45 -4.48
C ALA A 35 -2.51 1.84 -3.67
N ALA A 36 -1.39 1.16 -3.90
CA ALA A 36 -0.13 1.50 -3.24
C ALA A 36 0.34 2.89 -3.63
N GLN A 37 0.23 3.23 -4.91
CA GLN A 37 0.61 4.56 -5.41
C GLN A 37 -0.26 5.65 -4.78
N ALA A 38 -1.53 5.36 -4.53
CA ALA A 38 -2.43 6.31 -3.89
C ALA A 38 -2.01 6.63 -2.46
N GLN A 39 -1.28 5.73 -1.81
CA GLN A 39 -0.75 5.97 -0.47
C GLN A 39 0.68 6.53 -0.47
N GLY A 40 1.25 6.79 -1.65
CA GLY A 40 2.59 7.36 -1.76
C GLY A 40 3.69 6.34 -1.95
N PHE A 41 3.36 5.08 -2.26
CA PHE A 41 4.33 4.05 -2.54
C PHE A 41 4.50 3.88 -4.05
N ARG A 42 5.61 3.28 -4.48
CA ARG A 42 5.91 3.13 -5.91
C ARG A 42 5.03 2.07 -6.57
N ASN A 43 4.79 0.97 -5.88
CA ASN A 43 3.97 -0.13 -6.37
C ASN A 43 3.62 -1.06 -5.20
N ALA A 44 2.91 -2.15 -5.47
CA ALA A 44 2.50 -3.08 -4.45
C ALA A 44 3.69 -3.75 -3.75
N SER A 45 4.72 -4.13 -4.51
CA SER A 45 5.92 -4.73 -3.92
C SER A 45 6.58 -3.80 -2.92
N HIS A 46 6.73 -2.54 -3.27
CA HIS A 46 7.27 -1.52 -2.37
C HIS A 46 6.40 -1.37 -1.14
N TYR A 47 5.09 -1.35 -1.33
CA TYR A 47 4.13 -1.25 -0.23
C TYR A 47 4.29 -2.41 0.77
N TRP A 48 4.32 -3.64 0.26
CA TRP A 48 4.44 -4.81 1.12
C TRP A 48 5.77 -4.85 1.84
N GLN A 49 6.84 -4.40 1.19
CA GLN A 49 8.16 -4.34 1.80
C GLN A 49 8.18 -3.34 2.96
N VAL A 50 7.64 -2.14 2.76
CA VAL A 50 7.56 -1.12 3.80
C VAL A 50 6.68 -1.59 4.94
N LEU A 51 5.55 -2.24 4.63
CA LEU A 51 4.66 -2.77 5.67
C LEU A 51 5.37 -3.83 6.52
N ALA A 52 6.12 -4.74 5.88
CA ALA A 52 6.86 -5.76 6.60
C ALA A 52 7.90 -5.12 7.52
N ASP A 53 8.65 -4.15 7.02
CA ASP A 53 9.65 -3.44 7.82
C ASP A 53 9.00 -2.71 9.00
N TYR A 54 7.87 -2.07 8.74
CA TYR A 54 7.13 -1.35 9.78
C TYR A 54 6.69 -2.29 10.90
N VAL A 55 6.13 -3.45 10.54
CA VAL A 55 5.67 -4.44 11.52
C VAL A 55 6.83 -4.99 12.32
N ILE A 56 7.93 -5.34 11.65
CA ILE A 56 9.11 -5.89 12.30
C ILE A 56 9.71 -4.87 13.28
N ASN A 57 9.88 -3.64 12.84
CA ASN A 57 10.46 -2.59 13.65
C ASN A 57 9.61 -2.29 14.89
N ARG A 58 8.31 -2.30 14.75
CA ARG A 58 7.43 -2.08 15.89
C ARG A 58 7.50 -3.21 16.91
N ARG A 59 7.71 -4.44 16.43
CA ARG A 59 7.84 -5.58 17.33
C ARG A 59 9.16 -5.55 18.10
N LEU A 60 10.20 -5.02 17.47
CA LEU A 60 11.52 -4.94 18.09
C LEU A 60 11.72 -3.68 18.90
N GLY A 61 10.95 -2.66 18.63
CA GLY A 61 11.00 -1.40 19.34
C GLY A 61 10.03 -1.34 20.47
#